data_a46e4556a75fd2b494b1d31289f83ef7
#
_entry.id   a46e4556a75fd2b494b1d31289f83ef7
#
_cell.length_a   1.000
_cell.length_b   1.000
_cell.length_c   1.000
_cell.angle_alpha   90.00
_cell.angle_beta   90.00
_cell.angle_gamma   90.00
#
_symmetry.space_group_name_H-M   'P 1'
#
loop_
_entity.id
_entity.type
_entity.pdbx_description
1 polymer ?
#
loop_
_entity_poly.entity_id
_entity_poly.type
_entity_poly.pdbx_seq_one_letter_code
_entity_poly.pdbx_strand_id
1 'polypeptide(L)'
;MSLDPARLIPMANAIRALSMDAVQKAQSGHPGMPMGMADVATVLFSKFLNFDASRPDWADRDRFILSAGHGSMLIYALLHLTGYKAATKEELSNFRQWGSKTAGHPE
;
A
#
# COMPACT_ATOMS: atom_id res chain seq x y z
N MET A 1 -10.77 -10.91 11.63
CA MET A 1 -9.96 -11.82 10.81
C MET A 1 -8.97 -12.57 11.69
N SER A 2 -8.77 -13.85 11.44
CA SER A 2 -7.77 -14.64 12.15
C SER A 2 -6.36 -14.35 11.59
N LEU A 3 -5.34 -14.54 12.43
CA LEU A 3 -3.94 -14.39 12.01
C LEU A 3 -3.39 -15.70 11.43
N ASP A 4 -4.17 -16.34 10.53
CA ASP A 4 -3.77 -17.55 9.87
C ASP A 4 -2.72 -17.25 8.77
N PRO A 5 -1.49 -17.77 8.89
CA PRO A 5 -0.45 -17.54 7.88
C PRO A 5 -0.86 -17.96 6.47
N ALA A 6 -1.67 -18.99 6.33
CA ALA A 6 -2.13 -19.45 5.02
C ALA A 6 -2.95 -18.37 4.28
N ARG A 7 -3.56 -17.45 5.02
CA ARG A 7 -4.32 -16.34 4.46
C ARG A 7 -3.50 -15.06 4.35
N LEU A 8 -2.62 -14.83 5.32
CA LEU A 8 -1.85 -13.58 5.41
C LEU A 8 -0.65 -13.55 4.46
N ILE A 9 0.00 -14.70 4.24
CA ILE A 9 1.19 -14.75 3.36
C ILE A 9 0.86 -14.32 1.92
N PRO A 10 -0.23 -14.82 1.29
CA PRO A 10 -0.58 -14.34 -0.05
C PRO A 10 -0.88 -12.84 -0.10
N MET A 11 -1.46 -12.28 0.97
CA MET A 11 -1.74 -10.85 1.06
C MET A 11 -0.45 -10.03 1.11
N ALA A 12 0.50 -10.45 1.93
CA ALA A 12 1.80 -9.79 2.01
C ALA A 12 2.55 -9.91 0.68
N ASN A 13 2.48 -11.06 0.02
CA ASN A 13 3.12 -11.25 -1.28
C ASN A 13 2.48 -10.40 -2.37
N ALA A 14 1.17 -10.11 -2.27
CA ALA A 14 0.52 -9.17 -3.20
C ALA A 14 1.10 -7.76 -3.06
N ILE A 15 1.36 -7.30 -1.83
CA ILE A 15 2.02 -6.01 -1.59
C ILE A 15 3.41 -6.01 -2.26
N ARG A 16 4.17 -7.08 -2.07
CA ARG A 16 5.52 -7.21 -2.63
C ARG A 16 5.49 -7.18 -4.17
N ALA A 17 4.59 -7.96 -4.76
CA ALA A 17 4.47 -8.05 -6.21
C ALA A 17 4.08 -6.71 -6.84
N LEU A 18 3.07 -6.04 -6.28
CA LEU A 18 2.66 -4.73 -6.78
C LEU A 18 3.79 -3.72 -6.69
N SER A 19 4.54 -3.74 -5.60
CA SER A 19 5.64 -2.81 -5.38
C SER A 19 6.80 -3.07 -6.34
N MET A 20 7.16 -4.33 -6.55
CA MET A 20 8.21 -4.70 -7.51
C MET A 20 7.83 -4.27 -8.92
N ASP A 21 6.59 -4.55 -9.32
CA ASP A 21 6.13 -4.22 -10.67
C ASP A 21 6.09 -2.71 -10.89
N ALA A 22 5.63 -1.94 -9.91
CA ALA A 22 5.55 -0.49 -10.03
C ALA A 22 6.94 0.15 -10.12
N VAL A 23 7.87 -0.27 -9.26
CA VAL A 23 9.24 0.24 -9.28
C VAL A 23 9.93 -0.15 -10.57
N GLN A 24 9.75 -1.39 -11.04
CA GLN A 24 10.36 -1.88 -12.28
C GLN A 24 9.83 -1.09 -13.49
N LYS A 25 8.53 -0.87 -13.55
CA LYS A 25 7.94 -0.10 -14.66
C LYS A 25 8.42 1.35 -14.66
N ALA A 26 8.49 1.98 -13.48
CA ALA A 26 8.96 3.35 -13.35
C ALA A 26 10.47 3.46 -13.55
N GLN A 27 11.20 2.36 -13.43
CA GLN A 27 12.67 2.33 -13.37
C GLN A 27 13.21 3.32 -12.35
N SER A 28 12.47 3.49 -11.25
CA SER A 28 12.75 4.47 -10.20
C SER A 28 11.93 4.11 -8.98
N GLY A 29 12.50 4.32 -7.80
CA GLY A 29 11.81 4.09 -6.54
C GLY A 29 12.61 3.25 -5.56
N HIS A 30 11.98 2.96 -4.42
CA HIS A 30 12.64 2.29 -3.30
C HIS A 30 11.81 1.07 -2.89
N PRO A 31 12.16 -0.14 -3.37
CA PRO A 31 11.36 -1.33 -3.06
C PRO A 31 11.62 -1.91 -1.67
N GLY A 32 12.70 -1.49 -0.99
CA GLY A 32 13.13 -2.11 0.26
C GLY A 32 12.08 -2.14 1.36
N MET A 33 11.43 -1.00 1.62
CA MET A 33 10.41 -0.95 2.66
C MET A 33 9.16 -1.78 2.32
N PRO A 34 8.58 -1.67 1.11
CA PRO A 34 7.46 -2.55 0.77
C PRO A 34 7.79 -4.03 0.90
N MET A 35 9.00 -4.42 0.51
CA MET A 35 9.43 -5.82 0.62
C MET A 35 9.58 -6.26 2.07
N GLY A 36 10.26 -5.44 2.89
CA GLY A 36 10.56 -5.80 4.28
C GLY A 36 9.40 -5.63 5.24
N MET A 37 8.49 -4.69 4.98
CA MET A 37 7.37 -4.37 5.88
C MET A 37 6.04 -4.97 5.45
N ALA A 38 6.01 -5.74 4.37
CA ALA A 38 4.76 -6.29 3.84
C ALA A 38 4.02 -7.15 4.87
N ASP A 39 4.72 -7.99 5.62
CA ASP A 39 4.10 -8.86 6.63
C ASP A 39 3.51 -8.03 7.77
N VAL A 40 4.27 -7.07 8.28
CA VAL A 40 3.81 -6.18 9.37
C VAL A 40 2.59 -5.38 8.93
N ALA A 41 2.65 -4.78 7.73
CA ALA A 41 1.55 -3.98 7.20
C ALA A 41 0.30 -4.83 6.97
N THR A 42 0.46 -6.06 6.49
CA THR A 42 -0.66 -6.98 6.29
C THR A 42 -1.38 -7.25 7.61
N VAL A 43 -0.63 -7.57 8.67
CA VAL A 43 -1.22 -7.81 9.99
C VAL A 43 -1.90 -6.56 10.53
N LEU A 44 -1.25 -5.41 10.42
CA LEU A 44 -1.79 -4.14 10.89
C LEU A 44 -3.13 -3.82 10.23
N PHE A 45 -3.20 -3.88 8.92
CA PHE A 45 -4.42 -3.53 8.17
C PHE A 45 -5.51 -4.58 8.25
N SER A 46 -5.14 -5.85 8.45
CA SER A 46 -6.12 -6.94 8.53
C SER A 46 -6.71 -7.11 9.92
N LYS A 47 -5.95 -6.79 10.98
CA LYS A 47 -6.35 -7.15 12.35
C LYS A 47 -6.54 -5.95 13.26
N PHE A 48 -5.72 -4.92 13.16
CA PHE A 48 -5.65 -3.89 14.19
C PHE A 48 -6.20 -2.52 13.76
N LEU A 49 -5.99 -2.13 12.52
CA LEU A 49 -6.36 -0.79 12.05
C LEU A 49 -7.86 -0.70 11.80
N ASN A 50 -8.49 0.31 12.40
CA ASN A 50 -9.91 0.58 12.19
C ASN A 50 -10.06 1.58 11.04
N PHE A 51 -10.55 1.11 9.91
CA PHE A 51 -10.77 1.93 8.73
C PHE A 51 -11.91 1.37 7.89
N ASP A 52 -12.44 2.21 7.00
CA ASP A 52 -13.45 1.82 6.03
C ASP A 52 -13.09 2.45 4.68
N ALA A 53 -12.65 1.63 3.74
CA ALA A 53 -12.22 2.10 2.42
C ALA A 53 -13.36 2.77 1.62
N SER A 54 -14.61 2.43 1.91
CA SER A 54 -15.77 3.09 1.29
C SER A 54 -16.06 4.48 1.89
N ARG A 55 -15.44 4.80 3.02
CA ARG A 55 -15.60 6.07 3.72
C ARG A 55 -14.22 6.61 4.12
N PRO A 56 -13.42 7.03 3.14
CA PRO A 56 -12.02 7.40 3.41
C PRO A 56 -11.87 8.63 4.31
N ASP A 57 -12.90 9.43 4.44
CA ASP A 57 -12.93 10.62 5.31
C ASP A 57 -13.65 10.40 6.65
N TRP A 58 -13.98 9.15 6.99
CA TRP A 58 -14.62 8.83 8.26
C TRP A 58 -13.81 9.41 9.41
N ALA A 59 -14.46 10.24 10.24
CA ALA A 59 -13.78 11.04 11.27
C ALA A 59 -13.10 10.19 12.35
N ASP A 60 -13.66 9.03 12.67
CA ASP A 60 -13.17 8.18 13.75
C ASP A 60 -12.22 7.07 13.26
N ARG A 61 -11.78 7.14 12.00
CA ARG A 61 -10.85 6.16 11.46
C ARG A 61 -9.47 6.29 12.09
N ASP A 62 -8.76 5.17 12.17
CA ASP A 62 -7.34 5.19 12.49
C ASP A 62 -6.55 5.79 11.33
N ARG A 63 -5.50 6.57 11.64
CA ARG A 63 -4.68 7.23 10.64
C ARG A 63 -3.32 6.55 10.58
N PHE A 64 -3.04 5.97 9.42
CA PHE A 64 -1.72 5.43 9.14
C PHE A 64 -0.91 6.50 8.43
N ILE A 65 0.26 6.82 8.97
CA ILE A 65 1.14 7.84 8.41
C ILE A 65 2.49 7.21 8.11
N LEU A 66 2.89 7.25 6.85
CA LEU A 66 4.16 6.71 6.39
C LEU A 66 5.24 7.79 6.54
N SER A 67 5.96 7.79 7.67
CA SER A 67 6.99 8.79 7.92
C SER A 67 8.21 8.60 7.02
N ALA A 68 8.56 7.36 6.67
CA ALA A 68 9.61 7.07 5.70
C ALA A 68 9.03 7.17 4.29
N GLY A 69 8.83 8.41 3.82
CA GLY A 69 8.10 8.68 2.59
C GLY A 69 8.66 8.03 1.33
N HIS A 70 9.97 7.71 1.32
CA HIS A 70 10.58 7.04 0.17
C HIS A 70 10.01 5.62 -0.05
N GLY A 71 9.41 5.00 0.97
CA GLY A 71 8.74 3.71 0.85
C GLY A 71 7.29 3.81 0.38
N SER A 72 6.96 4.83 -0.37
CA SER A 72 5.59 5.19 -0.74
C SER A 72 4.78 4.06 -1.39
N MET A 73 5.41 3.16 -2.15
CA MET A 73 4.67 2.05 -2.76
C MET A 73 4.01 1.14 -1.73
N LEU A 74 4.54 1.06 -0.51
CA LEU A 74 3.87 0.30 0.55
C LEU A 74 2.45 0.80 0.79
N ILE A 75 2.30 2.11 1.01
CA ILE A 75 0.98 2.67 1.27
C ILE A 75 0.08 2.62 0.03
N TYR A 76 0.62 2.83 -1.16
CA TYR A 76 -0.19 2.75 -2.39
C TYR A 76 -0.71 1.33 -2.62
N ALA A 77 0.12 0.32 -2.44
CA ALA A 77 -0.31 -1.07 -2.54
C ALA A 77 -1.39 -1.40 -1.51
N LEU A 78 -1.21 -0.93 -0.26
CA LEU A 78 -2.20 -1.13 0.80
C LEU A 78 -3.53 -0.48 0.46
N LEU A 79 -3.52 0.76 -0.02
CA LEU A 79 -4.74 1.47 -0.40
C LEU A 79 -5.47 0.76 -1.54
N HIS A 80 -4.72 0.28 -2.53
CA HIS A 80 -5.30 -0.49 -3.64
C HIS A 80 -5.94 -1.79 -3.16
N LEU A 81 -5.19 -2.58 -2.40
CA LEU A 81 -5.65 -3.91 -1.96
C LEU A 81 -6.79 -3.84 -0.96
N THR A 82 -6.90 -2.76 -0.19
CA THR A 82 -7.99 -2.57 0.77
C THR A 82 -9.22 -1.93 0.15
N GLY A 83 -9.16 -1.55 -1.13
CA GLY A 83 -10.36 -1.13 -1.87
C GLY A 83 -10.63 0.36 -1.92
N TYR A 84 -9.66 1.21 -1.61
CA TYR A 84 -9.84 2.66 -1.79
C TYR A 84 -9.97 2.98 -3.28
N LYS A 85 -11.03 3.70 -3.65
CA LYS A 85 -11.36 3.97 -5.05
C LYS A 85 -10.30 4.78 -5.79
N ALA A 86 -9.61 5.69 -5.10
CA ALA A 86 -8.60 6.52 -5.71
C ALA A 86 -7.31 5.76 -6.04
N ALA A 87 -7.07 4.64 -5.36
CA ALA A 87 -5.86 3.83 -5.55
C ALA A 87 -6.11 2.71 -6.57
N THR A 88 -6.33 3.10 -7.81
CA THR A 88 -6.59 2.15 -8.89
C THR A 88 -5.31 1.47 -9.35
N LYS A 89 -5.46 0.33 -10.03
CA LYS A 89 -4.34 -0.37 -10.64
C LYS A 89 -3.61 0.53 -11.65
N GLU A 90 -4.36 1.36 -12.38
CA GLU A 90 -3.79 2.33 -13.31
C GLU A 90 -2.90 3.33 -12.61
N GLU A 91 -3.33 3.88 -11.46
CA GLU A 91 -2.52 4.80 -10.69
C GLU A 91 -1.25 4.14 -10.16
N LEU A 92 -1.33 2.89 -9.72
CA LEU A 92 -0.14 2.14 -9.30
C LEU A 92 0.83 1.93 -10.47
N SER A 93 0.30 1.67 -11.67
CA SER A 93 1.15 1.48 -12.85
C SER A 93 1.79 2.79 -13.33
N ASN A 94 1.28 3.93 -12.87
CA ASN A 94 1.86 5.26 -13.15
C ASN A 94 2.67 5.81 -11.97
N PHE A 95 3.19 4.91 -11.13
CA PHE A 95 4.04 5.29 -10.00
C PHE A 95 5.19 6.20 -10.44
N ARG A 96 5.35 7.32 -9.74
CA ARG A 96 6.38 8.34 -9.95
C ARG A 96 6.29 9.04 -11.31
N GLN A 97 5.19 8.88 -12.03
CA GLN A 97 5.00 9.61 -13.27
C GLN A 97 4.37 10.98 -12.99
N TRP A 98 4.78 11.97 -13.75
CA TRP A 98 4.27 13.31 -13.60
C TRP A 98 2.74 13.35 -13.78
N GLY A 99 2.06 13.97 -12.83
CA GLY A 99 0.60 14.09 -12.86
C GLY A 99 -0.17 12.90 -12.28
N SER A 100 0.52 11.80 -11.90
CA SER A 100 -0.15 10.69 -11.23
C SER A 100 -0.38 10.98 -9.74
N LYS A 101 -1.29 10.22 -9.13
CA LYS A 101 -1.55 10.31 -7.68
C LYS A 101 -0.50 9.57 -6.85
N THR A 102 0.36 8.79 -7.50
CA THR A 102 1.32 7.90 -6.82
C THR A 102 2.73 8.49 -6.89
N ALA A 103 2.91 9.60 -6.21
CA ALA A 103 4.20 10.29 -6.13
C ALA A 103 5.26 9.44 -5.42
N GLY A 104 6.53 9.74 -5.68
CA GLY A 104 7.64 9.06 -5.03
C GLY A 104 7.64 9.17 -3.51
N HIS A 105 7.08 10.24 -2.98
CA HIS A 105 6.78 10.44 -1.57
C HIS A 105 5.29 10.81 -1.47
N PRO A 106 4.52 10.23 -0.54
CA PRO A 106 3.09 10.57 -0.41
C PRO A 106 2.90 12.04 -0.05
N GLU A 107 1.86 12.65 -0.63
CA GLU A 107 1.50 14.04 -0.39
C GLU A 107 0.09 14.14 0.19
#